data_1a37f1035db6a042ac9792fe5509cdbf
#
_entry.id   1a37f1035db6a042ac9792fe5509cdbf
#
_cell.length_a   1.000
_cell.length_b   1.000
_cell.length_c   1.000
_cell.angle_alpha   90.00
_cell.angle_beta   90.00
_cell.angle_gamma   90.00
#
_symmetry.space_group_name_H-M   'P 1'
#
loop_
_entity.id
_entity.type
_entity.pdbx_description
1 polymer ?
#
loop_
_entity_poly.entity_id
_entity_poly.type
_entity_poly.pdbx_seq_one_letter_code
_entity_poly.pdbx_strand_id
1 'polypeptide(L)'
;MLISTKKKDKKEEEEECRCKPPQVVEVRPKVLEADVVRFQNNKEKWVAFVGLLDGRPYEIFTGLQDDEEGIVLPKSVTSGRIIKSYDEDGTKHYDFQFENKRGYKMTIEGLSEKFNKEYWNYAKLISGVLRWRMPIEQVIKLVGSLQLDSENINTWKNGVERALKKYVQDGTEAKGVKCPNCGHETLVYQEGCLICKTCGSSRCG
;
A
#
# COMPACT_ATOMS: atom_id res chain seq x y z
N MET A 1 10.75 -40.92 -46.09
CA MET A 1 11.55 -41.01 -44.85
C MET A 1 11.96 -39.62 -44.48
N LEU A 2 11.19 -38.90 -43.62
CA LEU A 2 11.52 -37.62 -42.95
C LEU A 2 10.25 -37.04 -42.31
N ILE A 3 9.82 -37.58 -41.18
CA ILE A 3 8.86 -36.90 -40.29
C ILE A 3 9.22 -37.37 -38.87
N SER A 4 10.08 -36.64 -38.15
CA SER A 4 10.18 -36.75 -36.70
C SER A 4 11.20 -35.76 -36.12
N THR A 5 10.93 -34.47 -36.15
CA THR A 5 11.73 -33.49 -35.40
C THR A 5 10.97 -32.28 -34.84
N LYS A 6 9.64 -32.20 -34.94
CA LYS A 6 8.87 -31.04 -34.47
C LYS A 6 8.10 -31.23 -33.16
N LYS A 7 8.27 -32.36 -32.46
CA LYS A 7 7.57 -32.61 -31.17
C LYS A 7 8.45 -32.50 -29.94
N LYS A 8 9.76 -32.36 -30.04
CA LYS A 8 10.66 -32.23 -28.91
C LYS A 8 10.77 -30.77 -28.41
N ASP A 9 10.79 -29.81 -29.34
CA ASP A 9 11.03 -28.39 -28.97
C ASP A 9 9.89 -27.74 -28.17
N LYS A 10 8.63 -28.17 -28.35
CA LYS A 10 7.49 -27.65 -27.57
C LYS A 10 7.41 -28.15 -26.14
N LYS A 11 8.00 -29.31 -25.82
CA LYS A 11 8.02 -29.84 -24.46
C LYS A 11 9.11 -29.21 -23.62
N GLU A 12 10.23 -28.83 -24.23
CA GLU A 12 11.32 -28.12 -23.54
C GLU A 12 10.94 -26.66 -23.21
N GLU A 13 10.21 -25.98 -24.11
CA GLU A 13 9.67 -24.61 -23.81
C GLU A 13 8.57 -24.58 -22.73
N GLU A 14 7.75 -25.64 -22.63
CA GLU A 14 6.73 -25.73 -21.55
C GLU A 14 7.33 -26.12 -20.19
N GLU A 15 8.47 -26.82 -20.16
CA GLU A 15 9.15 -27.23 -18.94
C GLU A 15 10.01 -26.11 -18.36
N GLU A 16 10.57 -25.21 -19.18
CA GLU A 16 11.33 -24.04 -18.78
C GLU A 16 10.44 -22.96 -18.14
N CYS A 17 9.13 -22.98 -18.38
CA CYS A 17 8.18 -22.05 -17.80
C CYS A 17 7.75 -22.39 -16.35
N ARG A 18 8.07 -23.59 -15.84
CA ARG A 18 7.66 -24.06 -14.50
C ARG A 18 8.65 -23.81 -13.38
N CYS A 19 9.87 -23.39 -13.67
CA CYS A 19 10.93 -23.24 -12.68
C CYS A 19 11.63 -21.89 -12.74
N LYS A 20 10.88 -20.78 -12.84
CA LYS A 20 11.50 -19.50 -12.44
C LYS A 20 11.65 -19.52 -10.93
N PRO A 21 12.87 -19.34 -10.40
CA PRO A 21 13.05 -19.25 -8.95
C PRO A 21 12.16 -18.13 -8.42
N PRO A 22 11.59 -18.27 -7.21
CA PRO A 22 10.79 -17.22 -6.61
C PRO A 22 11.59 -15.92 -6.65
N GLN A 23 10.96 -14.83 -7.06
CA GLN A 23 11.62 -13.53 -7.11
C GLN A 23 12.21 -13.27 -5.72
N VAL A 24 13.51 -13.00 -5.66
CA VAL A 24 14.20 -12.70 -4.41
C VAL A 24 13.52 -11.47 -3.81
N VAL A 25 13.01 -11.60 -2.59
CA VAL A 25 12.43 -10.47 -1.87
C VAL A 25 13.56 -9.48 -1.60
N GLU A 26 13.38 -8.25 -2.05
CA GLU A 26 14.35 -7.18 -1.83
C GLU A 26 14.57 -6.98 -0.33
N VAL A 27 15.84 -6.87 0.05
CA VAL A 27 16.19 -6.58 1.44
C VAL A 27 15.75 -5.16 1.76
N ARG A 28 14.94 -4.99 2.82
CA ARG A 28 14.49 -3.68 3.25
C ARG A 28 15.67 -2.82 3.69
N PRO A 29 15.89 -1.64 3.09
CA PRO A 29 16.86 -0.67 3.58
C PRO A 29 16.55 -0.20 5.01
N LYS A 30 17.57 0.24 5.74
CA LYS A 30 17.40 0.81 7.09
C LYS A 30 16.44 2.02 7.07
N VAL A 31 16.53 2.85 6.05
CA VAL A 31 15.73 4.06 5.87
C VAL A 31 14.96 3.96 4.57
N LEU A 32 13.66 4.25 4.61
CA LEU A 32 12.79 4.38 3.43
C LEU A 32 12.17 5.77 3.42
N GLU A 33 12.13 6.40 2.27
CA GLU A 33 11.28 7.57 2.06
C GLU A 33 9.82 7.17 2.26
N ALA A 34 9.00 8.07 2.78
CA ALA A 34 7.62 7.75 3.07
C ALA A 34 6.68 8.93 2.79
N ASP A 35 5.54 8.61 2.22
CA ASP A 35 4.41 9.53 2.10
C ASP A 35 3.49 9.43 3.30
N VAL A 36 2.88 10.55 3.66
CA VAL A 36 1.91 10.67 4.73
C VAL A 36 0.52 10.89 4.16
N VAL A 37 -0.38 9.98 4.41
CA VAL A 37 -1.79 10.07 3.99
C VAL A 37 -2.69 10.07 5.20
N ARG A 38 -3.52 11.11 5.33
CA ARG A 38 -4.48 11.24 6.42
C ARG A 38 -5.85 10.78 5.98
N PHE A 39 -6.54 10.09 6.87
CA PHE A 39 -7.89 9.62 6.65
C PHE A 39 -8.70 9.62 7.95
N GLN A 40 -9.96 9.29 7.84
CA GLN A 40 -10.82 9.03 9.01
C GLN A 40 -11.13 7.54 9.08
N ASN A 41 -11.10 6.99 10.29
CA ASN A 41 -11.65 5.70 10.62
C ASN A 41 -12.77 5.95 11.63
N ASN A 42 -14.02 5.75 11.19
CA ASN A 42 -15.20 6.24 11.93
C ASN A 42 -15.13 7.77 12.15
N LYS A 43 -15.03 8.21 13.38
CA LYS A 43 -14.91 9.64 13.76
C LYS A 43 -13.50 10.05 14.13
N GLU A 44 -12.58 9.10 14.19
CA GLU A 44 -11.20 9.31 14.60
C GLU A 44 -10.33 9.75 13.42
N LYS A 45 -9.33 10.55 13.70
CA LYS A 45 -8.30 10.96 12.73
C LYS A 45 -7.20 9.91 12.69
N TRP A 46 -6.92 9.41 11.53
CA TRP A 46 -5.88 8.41 11.30
C TRP A 46 -4.85 8.88 10.29
N VAL A 47 -3.69 8.27 10.33
CA VAL A 47 -2.61 8.50 9.39
C VAL A 47 -2.07 7.17 8.87
N ALA A 48 -1.73 7.14 7.59
CA ALA A 48 -0.94 6.09 6.97
C ALA A 48 0.43 6.65 6.57
N PHE A 49 1.48 5.94 6.90
CA PHE A 49 2.83 6.13 6.38
C PHE A 49 3.08 5.06 5.32
N VAL A 50 3.25 5.46 4.08
CA VAL A 50 3.55 4.56 2.97
C VAL A 50 5.03 4.64 2.67
N GLY A 51 5.79 3.64 3.12
CA GLY A 51 7.22 3.54 2.85
C GLY A 51 7.48 3.12 1.40
N LEU A 52 8.40 3.83 0.74
CA LEU A 52 8.68 3.69 -0.68
C LEU A 52 10.07 3.10 -0.90
N LEU A 53 10.17 2.13 -1.80
CA LEU A 53 11.42 1.63 -2.34
C LEU A 53 11.42 1.88 -3.85
N ASP A 54 12.36 2.68 -4.33
CA ASP A 54 12.45 3.11 -5.73
C ASP A 54 11.13 3.73 -6.25
N GLY A 55 10.50 4.57 -5.41
CA GLY A 55 9.24 5.24 -5.72
C GLY A 55 7.99 4.36 -5.66
N ARG A 56 8.13 3.09 -5.33
CA ARG A 56 7.05 2.10 -5.24
C ARG A 56 6.68 1.80 -3.78
N PRO A 57 5.39 1.67 -3.43
CA PRO A 57 4.98 1.21 -2.11
C PRO A 57 5.63 -0.12 -1.75
N TYR A 58 6.33 -0.14 -0.63
CA TYR A 58 7.03 -1.29 -0.09
C TYR A 58 6.48 -1.74 1.25
N GLU A 59 6.04 -0.79 2.06
CA GLU A 59 5.41 -1.04 3.36
C GLU A 59 4.39 0.06 3.69
N ILE A 60 3.49 -0.25 4.59
CA ILE A 60 2.52 0.69 5.11
C ILE A 60 2.42 0.53 6.63
N PHE A 61 2.28 1.65 7.33
CA PHE A 61 1.97 1.71 8.76
C PHE A 61 0.78 2.62 8.95
N THR A 62 -0.14 2.26 9.83
CA THR A 62 -1.33 3.05 10.10
C THR A 62 -1.52 3.21 11.60
N GLY A 63 -1.90 4.40 12.01
CA GLY A 63 -2.13 4.69 13.42
C GLY A 63 -3.07 5.86 13.65
N LEU A 64 -3.54 5.94 14.89
CA LEU A 64 -4.36 7.02 15.37
C LEU A 64 -3.54 8.32 15.45
N GLN A 65 -4.11 9.41 14.97
CA GLN A 65 -3.55 10.75 15.12
C GLN A 65 -4.26 11.45 16.29
N ASP A 66 -3.71 11.27 17.48
CA ASP A 66 -4.26 11.75 18.74
C ASP A 66 -3.13 12.11 19.70
N ASP A 67 -3.40 13.06 20.61
CA ASP A 67 -2.40 13.57 21.54
C ASP A 67 -2.17 12.64 22.74
N GLU A 68 -3.13 11.79 23.07
CA GLU A 68 -3.10 10.91 24.24
C GLU A 68 -2.80 9.46 23.87
N GLU A 69 -3.52 8.91 22.87
CA GLU A 69 -3.47 7.48 22.52
C GLU A 69 -2.78 7.19 21.15
N GLY A 70 -2.28 8.20 20.47
CA GLY A 70 -1.76 8.09 19.13
C GLY A 70 -0.44 8.81 18.90
N ILE A 71 -0.35 9.45 17.76
CA ILE A 71 0.80 10.27 17.39
C ILE A 71 0.37 11.69 17.04
N VAL A 72 1.21 12.65 17.37
CA VAL A 72 1.04 14.06 16.99
C VAL A 72 1.85 14.34 15.74
N LEU A 73 1.17 14.68 14.65
CA LEU A 73 1.82 15.00 13.38
C LEU A 73 1.24 16.30 12.80
N PRO A 74 2.05 17.35 12.58
CA PRO A 74 1.60 18.62 12.01
C PRO A 74 0.93 18.40 10.64
N LYS A 75 -0.18 19.11 10.36
CA LYS A 75 -0.92 18.98 9.09
C LYS A 75 -0.08 19.27 7.86
N SER A 76 0.97 20.07 7.97
CA SER A 76 1.88 20.43 6.88
C SER A 76 2.83 19.31 6.48
N VAL A 77 2.97 18.25 7.27
CA VAL A 77 3.88 17.13 6.97
C VAL A 77 3.15 16.16 6.04
N THR A 78 3.60 16.06 4.82
CA THR A 78 3.05 15.17 3.76
C THR A 78 4.00 14.06 3.37
N SER A 79 5.27 14.14 3.80
CA SER A 79 6.32 13.16 3.54
C SER A 79 7.35 13.14 4.66
N GLY A 80 8.18 12.12 4.67
CA GLY A 80 9.26 11.93 5.61
C GLY A 80 10.01 10.63 5.35
N ARG A 81 10.55 10.03 6.41
CA ARG A 81 11.33 8.79 6.33
C ARG A 81 10.94 7.83 7.43
N ILE A 82 10.83 6.54 7.09
CA ILE A 82 10.67 5.47 8.07
C ILE A 82 12.03 4.85 8.33
N ILE A 83 12.49 4.97 9.57
CA ILE A 83 13.77 4.43 10.04
C ILE A 83 13.48 3.14 10.79
N LYS A 84 14.16 2.05 10.39
CA LYS A 84 14.11 0.77 11.10
C LYS A 84 15.39 0.60 11.88
N SER A 85 15.25 0.32 13.16
CA SER A 85 16.33 0.02 14.09
C SER A 85 16.10 -1.31 14.80
N TYR A 86 17.10 -1.76 15.55
CA TYR A 86 17.05 -2.96 16.37
C TYR A 86 17.67 -2.64 17.71
N ASP A 87 17.05 -3.12 18.77
CA ASP A 87 17.64 -3.12 20.11
C ASP A 87 18.71 -4.20 20.25
N GLU A 88 19.37 -4.21 21.40
CA GLU A 88 20.41 -5.19 21.74
C GLU A 88 19.87 -6.63 21.75
N ASP A 89 18.60 -6.83 22.07
CA ASP A 89 17.92 -8.13 22.07
C ASP A 89 17.38 -8.53 20.69
N GLY A 90 17.57 -7.68 19.65
CA GLY A 90 17.09 -7.90 18.29
C GLY A 90 15.64 -7.48 18.04
N THR A 91 14.98 -6.83 19.00
CA THR A 91 13.65 -6.27 18.82
C THR A 91 13.68 -5.16 17.78
N LYS A 92 12.67 -5.17 16.89
CA LYS A 92 12.57 -4.23 15.77
C LYS A 92 11.79 -3.01 16.19
N HIS A 93 12.35 -1.83 15.94
CA HIS A 93 11.68 -0.54 16.12
C HIS A 93 11.54 0.18 14.79
N TYR A 94 10.50 1.00 14.71
CA TYR A 94 10.21 1.84 13.55
C TYR A 94 9.90 3.24 14.02
N ASP A 95 10.64 4.20 13.48
CA ASP A 95 10.50 5.61 13.77
C ASP A 95 10.12 6.36 12.49
N PHE A 96 9.37 7.45 12.63
CA PHE A 96 9.07 8.34 11.53
C PHE A 96 9.77 9.69 11.72
N GLN A 97 10.65 10.04 10.80
CA GLN A 97 11.39 11.30 10.79
C GLN A 97 10.87 12.21 9.68
N PHE A 98 10.67 13.48 10.00
CA PHE A 98 10.24 14.50 9.05
C PHE A 98 10.92 15.84 9.36
N GLU A 99 10.86 16.77 8.41
CA GLU A 99 11.32 18.14 8.60
C GLU A 99 10.12 19.05 8.92
N ASN A 100 10.25 19.86 9.95
CA ASN A 100 9.24 20.87 10.26
C ASN A 100 9.39 22.10 9.33
N LYS A 101 8.45 23.06 9.40
CA LYS A 101 8.46 24.27 8.58
C LYS A 101 9.72 25.14 8.72
N ARG A 102 10.52 24.94 9.77
CA ARG A 102 11.75 25.64 10.05
C ARG A 102 12.99 24.86 9.60
N GLY A 103 12.82 23.71 8.96
CA GLY A 103 13.92 22.83 8.51
C GLY A 103 14.55 21.96 9.59
N TYR A 104 13.97 21.91 10.81
CA TYR A 104 14.46 21.01 11.85
C TYR A 104 13.92 19.61 11.66
N LYS A 105 14.79 18.63 11.82
CA LYS A 105 14.42 17.21 11.82
C LYS A 105 13.71 16.86 13.12
N MET A 106 12.53 16.31 13.00
CA MET A 106 11.69 15.84 14.11
C MET A 106 11.52 14.33 13.93
N THR A 107 11.53 13.59 15.03
CA THR A 107 11.34 12.12 15.00
C THR A 107 10.19 11.72 15.91
N ILE A 108 9.27 10.93 15.40
CA ILE A 108 8.27 10.21 16.18
C ILE A 108 8.82 8.82 16.37
N GLU A 109 9.23 8.51 17.58
CA GLU A 109 9.83 7.23 17.95
C GLU A 109 8.74 6.20 18.27
N GLY A 110 9.04 4.93 18.01
CA GLY A 110 8.26 3.80 18.46
C GLY A 110 6.88 3.69 17.82
N LEU A 111 6.80 3.72 16.49
CA LEU A 111 5.50 3.54 15.80
C LEU A 111 4.82 2.21 16.17
N SER A 112 5.62 1.15 16.36
CA SER A 112 5.12 -0.19 16.73
C SER A 112 4.50 -0.25 18.12
N GLU A 113 4.95 0.61 19.02
CA GLU A 113 4.46 0.70 20.40
C GLU A 113 3.22 1.58 20.52
N LYS A 114 3.16 2.63 19.69
CA LYS A 114 2.09 3.65 19.71
C LYS A 114 0.86 3.27 18.90
N PHE A 115 1.01 2.36 17.93
CA PHE A 115 -0.09 2.00 17.06
C PHE A 115 -0.86 0.80 17.60
N ASN A 116 -2.18 0.81 17.40
CA ASN A 116 -3.05 -0.30 17.77
C ASN A 116 -2.56 -1.60 17.12
N LYS A 117 -2.39 -2.65 17.93
CA LYS A 117 -1.77 -3.92 17.53
C LYS A 117 -2.52 -4.66 16.44
N GLU A 118 -3.84 -4.58 16.41
CA GLU A 118 -4.67 -5.23 15.39
C GLU A 118 -4.41 -4.61 14.01
N TYR A 119 -4.56 -3.29 13.90
CA TYR A 119 -4.29 -2.57 12.65
C TYR A 119 -2.82 -2.60 12.25
N TRP A 120 -1.90 -2.66 13.21
CA TRP A 120 -0.48 -2.91 12.98
C TRP A 120 -0.27 -4.28 12.29
N ASN A 121 -0.96 -5.31 12.71
CA ASN A 121 -0.87 -6.64 12.11
C ASN A 121 -1.45 -6.66 10.70
N TYR A 122 -2.59 -6.01 10.44
CA TYR A 122 -3.13 -5.86 9.09
C TYR A 122 -2.14 -5.12 8.17
N ALA A 123 -1.59 -4.01 8.63
CA ALA A 123 -0.59 -3.24 7.89
C ALA A 123 0.67 -4.06 7.59
N LYS A 124 1.10 -4.92 8.53
CA LYS A 124 2.21 -5.84 8.37
C LYS A 124 1.96 -6.89 7.27
N LEU A 125 0.75 -7.46 7.21
CA LEU A 125 0.35 -8.40 6.16
C LEU A 125 0.31 -7.70 4.79
N ILE A 126 -0.27 -6.50 4.71
CA ILE A 126 -0.29 -5.69 3.48
C ILE A 126 1.14 -5.36 3.04
N SER A 127 2.02 -4.97 3.97
CA SER A 127 3.44 -4.75 3.68
C SER A 127 4.13 -6.01 3.14
N GLY A 128 3.72 -7.20 3.61
CA GLY A 128 4.19 -8.48 3.10
C GLY A 128 3.90 -8.63 1.61
N VAL A 129 2.65 -8.43 1.18
CA VAL A 129 2.27 -8.57 -0.25
C VAL A 129 2.87 -7.47 -1.13
N LEU A 130 3.06 -6.25 -0.60
CA LEU A 130 3.75 -5.16 -1.29
C LEU A 130 5.22 -5.51 -1.60
N ARG A 131 5.92 -6.14 -0.65
CA ARG A 131 7.31 -6.59 -0.79
C ARG A 131 7.46 -7.66 -1.87
N TRP A 132 6.46 -8.51 -2.03
CA TRP A 132 6.39 -9.50 -3.10
C TRP A 132 5.94 -8.92 -4.44
N ARG A 133 5.90 -7.59 -4.57
CA ARG A 133 5.56 -6.88 -5.80
C ARG A 133 4.17 -7.25 -6.36
N MET A 134 3.22 -7.59 -5.49
CA MET A 134 1.84 -7.69 -5.93
C MET A 134 1.42 -6.38 -6.59
N PRO A 135 0.80 -6.39 -7.78
CA PRO A 135 0.30 -5.18 -8.45
C PRO A 135 -0.58 -4.37 -7.51
N ILE A 136 -0.39 -3.05 -7.46
CA ILE A 136 -1.05 -2.17 -6.47
C ILE A 136 -2.57 -2.26 -6.56
N GLU A 137 -3.14 -2.36 -7.76
CA GLU A 137 -4.57 -2.55 -7.98
C GLU A 137 -5.09 -3.87 -7.39
N GLN A 138 -4.26 -4.91 -7.32
CA GLN A 138 -4.62 -6.17 -6.67
C GLN A 138 -4.54 -6.05 -5.14
N VAL A 139 -3.56 -5.32 -4.62
CA VAL A 139 -3.48 -5.02 -3.18
C VAL A 139 -4.68 -4.19 -2.75
N ILE A 140 -5.10 -3.20 -3.53
CA ILE A 140 -6.31 -2.40 -3.26
C ILE A 140 -7.55 -3.29 -3.21
N LYS A 141 -7.72 -4.21 -4.17
CA LYS A 141 -8.83 -5.17 -4.17
C LYS A 141 -8.80 -6.09 -2.93
N LEU A 142 -7.62 -6.57 -2.57
CA LEU A 142 -7.44 -7.40 -1.38
C LEU A 142 -7.87 -6.64 -0.13
N VAL A 143 -7.40 -5.40 0.04
CA VAL A 143 -7.78 -4.56 1.19
C VAL A 143 -9.28 -4.29 1.20
N GLY A 144 -9.89 -3.95 0.06
CA GLY A 144 -11.32 -3.71 -0.07
C GLY A 144 -12.19 -4.93 0.25
N SER A 145 -11.65 -6.14 0.07
CA SER A 145 -12.35 -7.40 0.38
C SER A 145 -12.33 -7.79 1.86
N LEU A 146 -11.50 -7.11 2.69
CA LEU A 146 -11.45 -7.40 4.12
C LEU A 146 -12.79 -7.08 4.78
N GLN A 147 -13.25 -8.01 5.60
CA GLN A 147 -14.43 -7.83 6.44
C GLN A 147 -13.96 -7.42 7.83
N LEU A 148 -14.30 -6.21 8.25
CA LEU A 148 -13.98 -5.65 9.55
C LEU A 148 -15.30 -5.42 10.30
N ASP A 149 -15.28 -5.49 11.62
CA ASP A 149 -16.50 -5.42 12.46
C ASP A 149 -17.26 -4.09 12.34
N SER A 150 -16.63 -3.02 11.85
CA SER A 150 -17.26 -1.73 11.62
C SER A 150 -17.27 -1.35 10.15
N GLU A 151 -18.38 -1.54 9.45
CA GLU A 151 -18.56 -1.16 8.06
C GLU A 151 -19.25 0.22 7.93
N ASN A 152 -18.57 1.27 8.29
CA ASN A 152 -19.01 2.64 7.99
C ASN A 152 -18.35 3.17 6.70
N ILE A 153 -18.90 4.24 6.12
CA ILE A 153 -18.36 4.88 4.90
C ILE A 153 -16.89 5.29 5.06
N ASN A 154 -16.51 5.72 6.26
CA ASN A 154 -15.14 6.07 6.61
C ASN A 154 -14.54 4.96 7.47
N THR A 155 -13.96 3.95 6.85
CA THR A 155 -13.32 2.83 7.53
C THR A 155 -11.81 2.85 7.32
N TRP A 156 -11.11 2.10 8.16
CA TRP A 156 -9.66 1.91 8.02
C TRP A 156 -9.29 1.38 6.63
N LYS A 157 -10.03 0.40 6.10
CA LYS A 157 -9.76 -0.16 4.76
C LYS A 157 -9.86 0.90 3.66
N ASN A 158 -10.88 1.77 3.70
CA ASN A 158 -11.03 2.86 2.74
C ASN A 158 -9.87 3.87 2.82
N GLY A 159 -9.35 4.11 4.03
CA GLY A 159 -8.16 4.95 4.25
C GLY A 159 -6.90 4.35 3.64
N VAL A 160 -6.69 3.05 3.83
CA VAL A 160 -5.56 2.31 3.24
C VAL A 160 -5.68 2.23 1.72
N GLU A 161 -6.88 1.94 1.18
CA GLU A 161 -7.13 1.98 -0.26
C GLU A 161 -6.77 3.34 -0.85
N ARG A 162 -7.22 4.43 -0.22
CA ARG A 162 -6.91 5.80 -0.66
C ARG A 162 -5.41 6.06 -0.66
N ALA A 163 -4.70 5.60 0.38
CA ALA A 163 -3.26 5.75 0.47
C ALA A 163 -2.53 5.03 -0.67
N LEU A 164 -3.01 3.85 -1.08
CA LEU A 164 -2.40 3.05 -2.13
C LEU A 164 -2.83 3.46 -3.54
N LYS A 165 -4.03 3.99 -3.74
CA LYS A 165 -4.54 4.45 -5.06
C LYS A 165 -3.64 5.50 -5.72
N LYS A 166 -2.92 6.31 -4.93
CA LYS A 166 -1.95 7.29 -5.43
C LYS A 166 -0.84 6.70 -6.30
N TYR A 167 -0.57 5.40 -6.14
CA TYR A 167 0.54 4.72 -6.82
C TYR A 167 0.09 3.81 -7.96
N VAL A 168 -1.20 3.78 -8.26
CA VAL A 168 -1.70 3.11 -9.45
C VAL A 168 -1.41 4.00 -10.65
N GLN A 169 -0.81 3.42 -11.69
CA GLN A 169 -0.51 4.15 -12.92
C GLN A 169 -1.80 4.65 -13.57
N ASP A 170 -1.79 5.92 -14.00
CA ASP A 170 -2.91 6.52 -14.70
C ASP A 170 -3.27 5.74 -15.98
N GLY A 171 -4.57 5.57 -16.22
CA GLY A 171 -5.09 4.78 -17.31
C GLY A 171 -5.22 3.27 -17.00
N THR A 172 -4.73 2.79 -15.87
CA THR A 172 -4.92 1.38 -15.47
C THR A 172 -6.41 1.08 -15.31
N GLU A 173 -6.87 0.00 -15.93
CA GLU A 173 -8.27 -0.42 -15.84
C GLU A 173 -8.58 -1.08 -14.48
N ALA A 174 -9.69 -0.68 -13.88
CA ALA A 174 -10.23 -1.30 -12.68
C ALA A 174 -11.06 -2.53 -13.04
N LYS A 175 -10.41 -3.62 -13.45
CA LYS A 175 -11.08 -4.85 -13.91
C LYS A 175 -12.05 -5.42 -12.88
N GLY A 176 -13.28 -5.76 -13.31
CA GLY A 176 -14.32 -6.33 -12.47
C GLY A 176 -14.98 -5.35 -11.52
N VAL A 177 -14.79 -4.05 -11.72
CA VAL A 177 -15.46 -2.98 -10.97
C VAL A 177 -16.44 -2.26 -11.90
N LYS A 178 -17.73 -2.28 -11.51
CA LYS A 178 -18.78 -1.58 -12.26
C LYS A 178 -18.90 -0.12 -11.83
N CYS A 179 -19.11 0.74 -12.78
CA CYS A 179 -19.43 2.14 -12.49
C CYS A 179 -20.78 2.24 -11.76
N PRO A 180 -20.85 2.85 -10.58
CA PRO A 180 -22.10 2.96 -9.82
C PRO A 180 -23.15 3.85 -10.51
N ASN A 181 -22.72 4.71 -11.45
CA ASN A 181 -23.61 5.63 -12.15
C ASN A 181 -24.23 5.02 -13.41
N CYS A 182 -23.45 4.29 -14.22
CA CYS A 182 -23.93 3.76 -15.51
C CYS A 182 -23.84 2.24 -15.65
N GLY A 183 -23.30 1.53 -14.64
CA GLY A 183 -23.19 0.07 -14.61
C GLY A 183 -22.09 -0.53 -15.50
N HIS A 184 -21.42 0.26 -16.35
CA HIS A 184 -20.38 -0.25 -17.26
C HIS A 184 -19.06 -0.52 -16.51
N GLU A 185 -18.30 -1.50 -16.98
CA GLU A 185 -16.96 -1.85 -16.44
C GLU A 185 -15.83 -1.11 -17.18
N THR A 186 -15.97 0.21 -17.29
CA THR A 186 -15.03 1.09 -18.01
C THR A 186 -14.33 2.08 -17.07
N LEU A 187 -14.16 1.68 -15.81
CA LEU A 187 -13.46 2.48 -14.81
C LEU A 187 -11.95 2.37 -15.01
N VAL A 188 -11.28 3.52 -14.96
CA VAL A 188 -9.81 3.62 -14.99
C VAL A 188 -9.33 4.47 -13.83
N TYR A 189 -8.11 4.20 -13.38
CA TYR A 189 -7.43 5.05 -12.41
C TYR A 189 -6.87 6.29 -13.09
N GLN A 190 -7.07 7.46 -12.46
CA GLN A 190 -6.47 8.72 -12.87
C GLN A 190 -6.27 9.59 -11.62
N GLU A 191 -5.02 9.98 -11.36
CA GLU A 191 -4.63 10.77 -10.19
C GLU A 191 -5.17 10.22 -8.85
N GLY A 192 -5.17 8.89 -8.70
CA GLY A 192 -5.69 8.21 -7.52
C GLY A 192 -7.21 8.13 -7.42
N CYS A 193 -7.95 8.61 -8.42
CA CYS A 193 -9.40 8.50 -8.52
C CYS A 193 -9.80 7.43 -9.56
N LEU A 194 -11.04 6.90 -9.45
CA LEU A 194 -11.64 6.05 -10.47
C LEU A 194 -12.54 6.91 -11.37
N ILE A 195 -12.24 6.94 -12.66
CA ILE A 195 -13.01 7.68 -13.65
C ILE A 195 -13.66 6.72 -14.64
N CYS A 196 -14.95 6.87 -14.86
CA CYS A 196 -15.68 6.07 -15.85
C CYS A 196 -15.50 6.66 -17.26
N LYS A 197 -14.91 5.90 -18.18
CA LYS A 197 -14.75 6.32 -19.58
C LYS A 197 -16.09 6.48 -20.33
N THR A 198 -17.16 5.81 -19.89
CA THR A 198 -18.47 5.84 -20.55
C THR A 198 -19.29 7.05 -20.15
N CYS A 199 -19.39 7.38 -18.86
CA CYS A 199 -20.26 8.46 -18.38
C CYS A 199 -19.51 9.63 -17.74
N GLY A 200 -18.18 9.58 -17.64
CA GLY A 200 -17.37 10.65 -17.05
C GLY A 200 -17.47 10.76 -15.53
N SER A 201 -18.26 9.92 -14.86
CA SER A 201 -18.35 9.97 -13.39
C SER A 201 -17.00 9.66 -12.76
N SER A 202 -16.64 10.45 -11.74
CA SER A 202 -15.42 10.29 -10.97
C SER A 202 -15.72 9.88 -9.52
N ARG A 203 -14.95 8.95 -8.99
CA ARG A 203 -14.98 8.55 -7.58
C ARG A 203 -13.56 8.62 -7.01
N CYS A 204 -13.30 9.68 -6.26
CA CYS A 204 -12.12 9.80 -5.42
C CYS A 204 -12.46 9.24 -4.05
N GLY A 205 -11.68 8.28 -3.56
CA GLY A 205 -11.93 7.56 -2.31
C GLY A 205 -11.77 8.40 -1.07
#